data_c73c1ea89039e6d42b3ff82b797ff829
#
_entry.id   c73c1ea89039e6d42b3ff82b797ff829
#
_cell.length_a   1.000
_cell.length_b   1.000
_cell.length_c   1.000
_cell.angle_alpha   90.00
_cell.angle_beta   90.00
_cell.angle_gamma   90.00
#
_symmetry.space_group_name_H-M   'P 1'
#
loop_
_entity.id
_entity.type
_entity.pdbx_description
1 polymer ?
#
loop_
_entity_poly.entity_id
_entity_poly.type
_entity_poly.pdbx_seq_one_letter_code
_entity_poly.pdbx_strand_id
1 'polypeptide(L)'
;MRPRTTLLTCVFLFALASPLGAAESSRYAAPRFPSYVKPPKSIDDIMPFARAAVRQTGGRTPLGLVEKGTLIGIVTEPVADDTVLQAVVRAYKERGVEARIIPEHELAGVSRDEVLKAIKANKWYTSELGFMEIKPWITQRFADPEVPKKWLRERRPDIYKAMFARDDETITQAHKEIFAKLAQRNMGELLAKYLDAHPEVKGVFWRRGGRPNTRKALKHQGEKLLGNFIFDNHWELMNKAATFPGDVWKLAEERVIESFGWVDQVHVTDPEGTNFTFSLTEKEAGVWAEGAYQQGHLYLYPTQATRGFPYSKVDYPALTKHWLAPVLIKVNGVFAGTNNHYGAYPRIEVVVKDGVVKEVKGGGTYGDLWREFLKYPQINEAQYPFMPEKGYWWLHEAGLGTNPKFFKRPDENLEGNNISERNNAGVVHWGFGLNMLHGPKEALLPKEWTDFTKTANLPDDHGWHIHNLLPTYRVKVRGTKNSWITIIDKGELTAFKSPEVRALASRYGDPRDVLSDDWSPHLPGINAPGKYEEYAKDPWKTISGVIKRIQTGTYEGFYPAIKAKQ
;
A
#
# COMPACT_ATOMS: atom_id res chain seq x y z
N MET A 1 61.02 42.27 34.63
CA MET A 1 59.60 42.15 34.27
C MET A 1 59.44 42.56 32.82
N ARG A 2 59.17 41.66 31.95
CA ARG A 2 58.90 41.91 30.51
C ARG A 2 57.44 41.47 30.23
N PRO A 3 56.64 42.30 29.56
CA PRO A 3 55.28 41.90 29.18
C PRO A 3 55.30 40.97 27.94
N ARG A 4 54.55 39.87 28.00
CA ARG A 4 54.30 38.97 26.87
C ARG A 4 53.15 39.55 26.05
N THR A 5 53.42 39.84 24.81
CA THR A 5 52.43 40.23 23.80
C THR A 5 51.82 38.94 23.19
N THR A 6 50.52 38.71 23.39
CA THR A 6 49.78 37.59 22.78
C THR A 6 49.25 38.05 21.43
N LEU A 7 49.76 37.43 20.37
CA LEU A 7 49.28 37.63 19.00
C LEU A 7 48.01 36.79 18.80
N LEU A 8 46.88 37.45 18.56
CA LEU A 8 45.62 36.83 18.20
C LEU A 8 45.61 36.63 16.67
N THR A 9 45.75 35.40 16.22
CA THR A 9 45.66 35.05 14.81
C THR A 9 44.19 34.75 14.49
N CYS A 10 43.51 35.67 13.80
CA CYS A 10 42.20 35.44 13.20
C CYS A 10 42.37 34.60 11.96
N VAL A 11 41.95 33.34 12.03
CA VAL A 11 41.80 32.46 10.86
C VAL A 11 40.44 32.74 10.23
N PHE A 12 40.43 33.45 9.10
CA PHE A 12 39.26 33.55 8.24
C PHE A 12 39.06 32.21 7.49
N LEU A 13 38.09 31.43 7.91
CA LEU A 13 37.57 30.29 7.15
C LEU A 13 36.71 30.85 6.01
N PHE A 14 37.29 30.93 4.80
CA PHE A 14 36.50 31.03 3.58
C PHE A 14 35.78 29.68 3.36
N ALA A 15 34.48 29.64 3.67
CA ALA A 15 33.62 28.58 3.21
C ALA A 15 33.47 28.71 1.68
N LEU A 16 34.23 27.91 0.95
CA LEU A 16 33.99 27.66 -0.46
C LEU A 16 32.65 26.96 -0.57
N ALA A 17 31.62 27.71 -0.92
CA ALA A 17 30.36 27.17 -1.38
C ALA A 17 30.62 26.46 -2.73
N SER A 18 30.85 25.17 -2.68
CA SER A 18 30.84 24.35 -3.86
C SER A 18 29.41 24.35 -4.47
N PRO A 19 29.28 24.44 -5.80
CA PRO A 19 27.99 24.30 -6.44
C PRO A 19 27.54 22.83 -6.36
N LEU A 20 26.87 22.48 -5.28
CA LEU A 20 26.18 21.21 -5.07
C LEU A 20 24.88 21.22 -5.89
N GLY A 21 24.95 21.05 -7.19
CA GLY A 21 23.75 21.10 -8.02
C GLY A 21 23.63 20.12 -9.17
N ALA A 22 24.73 19.52 -9.60
CA ALA A 22 24.70 18.73 -10.85
C ALA A 22 25.28 17.30 -10.77
N ALA A 23 25.91 16.92 -9.65
CA ALA A 23 26.62 15.62 -9.58
C ALA A 23 25.94 14.55 -8.72
N GLU A 24 24.89 14.86 -7.95
CA GLU A 24 24.21 13.89 -7.07
C GLU A 24 22.99 13.21 -7.68
N SER A 25 22.46 13.66 -8.82
CA SER A 25 21.33 13.01 -9.51
C SER A 25 21.62 11.58 -10.04
N SER A 26 22.87 11.16 -10.03
CA SER A 26 23.28 9.82 -10.47
C SER A 26 23.16 8.72 -9.40
N ARG A 27 22.69 9.05 -8.20
CA ARG A 27 22.63 8.09 -7.07
C ARG A 27 21.40 7.21 -7.03
N TYR A 28 20.29 7.62 -7.61
CA TYR A 28 19.00 6.92 -7.58
C TYR A 28 18.58 6.53 -9.00
N ALA A 29 17.80 5.45 -9.12
CA ALA A 29 17.25 5.04 -10.41
C ALA A 29 16.39 6.17 -11.02
N ALA A 30 16.60 6.44 -12.32
CA ALA A 30 15.81 7.44 -13.03
C ALA A 30 14.31 7.08 -13.01
N PRO A 31 13.41 8.09 -13.04
CA PRO A 31 11.97 7.84 -13.08
C PRO A 31 11.60 7.01 -14.30
N ARG A 32 10.69 6.04 -14.10
CA ARG A 32 10.22 5.20 -15.19
C ARG A 32 8.81 4.67 -14.93
N PHE A 33 8.09 4.48 -16.04
CA PHE A 33 6.82 3.77 -16.07
C PHE A 33 6.85 2.73 -17.19
N PRO A 34 6.22 1.57 -17.01
CA PRO A 34 6.17 0.57 -18.06
C PRO A 34 5.32 1.07 -19.24
N SER A 35 5.75 0.72 -20.47
CA SER A 35 5.09 1.19 -21.71
C SER A 35 3.64 0.67 -21.86
N TYR A 36 3.28 -0.43 -21.21
CA TYR A 36 1.92 -0.98 -21.22
C TYR A 36 0.89 -0.12 -20.48
N VAL A 37 1.31 0.91 -19.76
CA VAL A 37 0.40 1.93 -19.20
C VAL A 37 -0.31 2.73 -20.31
N LYS A 38 0.27 2.79 -21.53
CA LYS A 38 -0.37 3.40 -22.69
C LYS A 38 -1.59 2.57 -23.11
N PRO A 39 -2.72 3.22 -23.44
CA PRO A 39 -3.89 2.50 -23.94
C PRO A 39 -3.55 1.59 -25.13
N PRO A 40 -4.06 0.36 -25.16
CA PRO A 40 -3.89 -0.52 -26.33
C PRO A 40 -4.65 0.03 -27.53
N LYS A 41 -4.19 -0.30 -28.73
CA LYS A 41 -4.88 0.08 -29.97
C LYS A 41 -6.01 -0.88 -30.33
N SER A 42 -5.89 -2.14 -29.89
CA SER A 42 -6.85 -3.20 -30.18
C SER A 42 -6.85 -4.25 -29.08
N ILE A 43 -7.86 -5.12 -29.10
CA ILE A 43 -7.92 -6.30 -28.22
C ILE A 43 -6.72 -7.24 -28.43
N ASP A 44 -6.20 -7.33 -29.66
CA ASP A 44 -5.08 -8.23 -29.97
C ASP A 44 -3.78 -7.77 -29.29
N ASP A 45 -3.61 -6.47 -28.99
CA ASP A 45 -2.47 -5.96 -28.25
C ASP A 45 -2.42 -6.51 -26.80
N ILE A 46 -3.57 -6.81 -26.21
CA ILE A 46 -3.68 -7.30 -24.83
C ILE A 46 -3.89 -8.82 -24.74
N MET A 47 -4.21 -9.49 -25.84
CA MET A 47 -4.44 -10.96 -25.85
C MET A 47 -3.26 -11.78 -25.29
N PRO A 48 -1.96 -11.46 -25.55
CA PRO A 48 -0.85 -12.20 -24.94
C PRO A 48 -0.91 -12.19 -23.41
N PHE A 49 -1.29 -11.06 -22.83
CA PHE A 49 -1.43 -10.90 -21.37
C PHE A 49 -2.65 -11.63 -20.83
N ALA A 50 -3.77 -11.57 -21.52
CA ALA A 50 -4.97 -12.32 -21.16
C ALA A 50 -4.71 -13.85 -21.17
N ARG A 51 -4.02 -14.36 -22.20
CA ARG A 51 -3.59 -15.78 -22.26
C ARG A 51 -2.67 -16.15 -21.10
N ALA A 52 -1.74 -15.28 -20.71
CA ALA A 52 -0.87 -15.51 -19.57
C ALA A 52 -1.67 -15.51 -18.26
N ALA A 53 -2.56 -14.53 -18.06
CA ALA A 53 -3.38 -14.42 -16.86
C ALA A 53 -4.27 -15.63 -16.63
N VAL A 54 -4.96 -16.13 -17.66
CA VAL A 54 -5.86 -17.31 -17.52
C VAL A 54 -5.11 -18.64 -17.35
N ARG A 55 -3.78 -18.65 -17.42
CA ARG A 55 -2.94 -19.82 -17.12
C ARG A 55 -2.33 -19.76 -15.73
N GLN A 56 -2.44 -18.63 -15.05
CA GLN A 56 -1.82 -18.42 -13.74
C GLN A 56 -2.52 -19.24 -12.67
N THR A 57 -1.77 -20.11 -11.99
CA THR A 57 -2.30 -21.02 -10.94
C THR A 57 -1.98 -20.56 -9.52
N GLY A 58 -1.12 -19.55 -9.36
CA GLY A 58 -0.68 -19.03 -8.06
C GLY A 58 -1.15 -17.61 -7.79
N GLY A 59 -0.82 -17.12 -6.60
CA GLY A 59 -1.09 -15.75 -6.17
C GLY A 59 -2.54 -15.46 -5.83
N ARG A 60 -2.89 -14.18 -5.85
CA ARG A 60 -4.26 -13.72 -5.49
C ARG A 60 -5.28 -13.93 -6.60
N THR A 61 -4.82 -14.19 -7.82
CA THR A 61 -5.65 -14.25 -9.02
C THR A 61 -5.39 -15.57 -9.78
N PRO A 62 -5.74 -16.72 -9.19
CA PRO A 62 -5.39 -18.04 -9.74
C PRO A 62 -6.33 -18.45 -10.86
N LEU A 63 -6.45 -17.63 -11.92
CA LEU A 63 -7.37 -17.84 -13.04
C LEU A 63 -7.11 -19.15 -13.80
N GLY A 64 -5.91 -19.72 -13.67
CA GLY A 64 -5.50 -20.95 -14.32
C GLY A 64 -6.02 -22.24 -13.65
N LEU A 65 -6.55 -22.17 -12.43
CA LEU A 65 -7.05 -23.33 -11.69
C LEU A 65 -8.37 -23.91 -12.22
N VAL A 66 -8.91 -23.35 -13.30
CA VAL A 66 -10.16 -23.79 -13.90
C VAL A 66 -9.91 -24.88 -14.94
N GLU A 67 -10.67 -25.98 -14.86
CA GLU A 67 -10.58 -27.11 -15.78
C GLU A 67 -11.33 -26.87 -17.10
N LYS A 68 -10.85 -27.51 -18.17
CA LYS A 68 -11.52 -27.53 -19.48
C LYS A 68 -12.96 -28.09 -19.35
N GLY A 69 -13.88 -27.50 -20.09
CA GLY A 69 -15.31 -27.89 -20.06
C GLY A 69 -16.11 -27.27 -18.92
N THR A 70 -15.48 -26.42 -18.11
CA THR A 70 -16.14 -25.72 -16.98
C THR A 70 -16.76 -24.42 -17.46
N LEU A 71 -17.96 -24.09 -16.95
CA LEU A 71 -18.52 -22.74 -17.01
C LEU A 71 -18.21 -21.98 -15.71
N ILE A 72 -17.57 -20.81 -15.81
CA ILE A 72 -17.28 -19.93 -14.68
C ILE A 72 -17.93 -18.56 -14.84
N GLY A 73 -18.13 -17.87 -13.71
CA GLY A 73 -18.51 -16.46 -13.66
C GLY A 73 -17.32 -15.55 -13.39
N ILE A 74 -17.28 -14.40 -14.05
CA ILE A 74 -16.37 -13.29 -13.74
C ILE A 74 -17.24 -12.13 -13.26
N VAL A 75 -17.21 -11.88 -11.96
CA VAL A 75 -17.99 -10.80 -11.32
C VAL A 75 -17.21 -9.52 -11.43
N THR A 76 -17.77 -8.51 -12.10
CA THR A 76 -17.07 -7.28 -12.48
C THR A 76 -17.70 -6.04 -11.87
N GLU A 77 -16.85 -5.09 -11.52
CA GLU A 77 -17.28 -3.76 -11.11
C GLU A 77 -17.74 -2.91 -12.32
N PRO A 78 -18.61 -1.92 -12.11
CA PRO A 78 -19.13 -1.10 -13.22
C PRO A 78 -18.08 -0.31 -14.00
N VAL A 79 -16.89 -0.10 -13.38
CA VAL A 79 -15.74 0.60 -13.99
C VAL A 79 -14.90 -0.29 -14.92
N ALA A 80 -15.18 -1.59 -14.98
CA ALA A 80 -14.38 -2.52 -15.77
C ALA A 80 -14.42 -2.19 -17.27
N ASP A 81 -13.25 -2.29 -17.92
CA ASP A 81 -13.08 -2.07 -19.37
C ASP A 81 -13.57 -3.30 -20.14
N ASP A 82 -14.56 -3.11 -21.00
CA ASP A 82 -15.17 -4.18 -21.81
C ASP A 82 -14.12 -4.86 -22.72
N THR A 83 -13.11 -4.14 -23.21
CA THR A 83 -12.03 -4.71 -24.04
C THR A 83 -11.19 -5.71 -23.25
N VAL A 84 -10.90 -5.40 -22.00
CA VAL A 84 -10.18 -6.29 -21.08
C VAL A 84 -10.99 -7.54 -20.79
N LEU A 85 -12.29 -7.37 -20.47
CA LEU A 85 -13.18 -8.47 -20.19
C LEU A 85 -13.32 -9.41 -21.40
N GLN A 86 -13.49 -8.86 -22.61
CA GLN A 86 -13.54 -9.63 -23.85
C GLN A 86 -12.25 -10.41 -24.12
N ALA A 87 -11.08 -9.79 -23.84
CA ALA A 87 -9.81 -10.49 -23.99
C ALA A 87 -9.68 -11.69 -23.04
N VAL A 88 -10.08 -11.53 -21.78
CA VAL A 88 -10.05 -12.61 -20.79
C VAL A 88 -11.04 -13.73 -21.14
N VAL A 89 -12.26 -13.40 -21.55
CA VAL A 89 -13.26 -14.37 -22.02
C VAL A 89 -12.74 -15.13 -23.24
N ARG A 90 -12.17 -14.43 -24.23
CA ARG A 90 -11.56 -15.07 -25.42
C ARG A 90 -10.40 -16.00 -25.04
N ALA A 91 -9.54 -15.59 -24.11
CA ALA A 91 -8.44 -16.43 -23.63
C ALA A 91 -8.91 -17.69 -22.88
N TYR A 92 -9.99 -17.61 -22.12
CA TYR A 92 -10.62 -18.78 -21.52
C TYR A 92 -11.24 -19.72 -22.57
N LYS A 93 -11.93 -19.18 -23.57
CA LYS A 93 -12.48 -19.96 -24.69
C LYS A 93 -11.39 -20.74 -25.44
N GLU A 94 -10.21 -20.13 -25.65
CA GLU A 94 -9.05 -20.81 -26.26
C GLU A 94 -8.55 -21.99 -25.39
N ARG A 95 -8.80 -21.97 -24.07
CA ARG A 95 -8.52 -23.08 -23.16
C ARG A 95 -9.66 -24.13 -23.07
N GLY A 96 -10.77 -23.90 -23.78
CA GLY A 96 -11.95 -24.74 -23.68
C GLY A 96 -12.74 -24.54 -22.37
N VAL A 97 -12.62 -23.36 -21.75
CA VAL A 97 -13.40 -22.92 -20.58
C VAL A 97 -14.41 -21.87 -21.05
N GLU A 98 -15.66 -22.03 -20.62
CA GLU A 98 -16.67 -21.00 -20.83
C GLU A 98 -16.61 -19.97 -19.67
N ALA A 99 -16.56 -18.68 -20.00
CA ALA A 99 -16.55 -17.60 -19.00
C ALA A 99 -17.72 -16.65 -19.26
N ARG A 100 -18.56 -16.46 -18.24
CA ARG A 100 -19.70 -15.55 -18.26
C ARG A 100 -19.37 -14.31 -17.43
N ILE A 101 -19.52 -13.12 -18.01
CA ILE A 101 -19.42 -11.87 -17.27
C ILE A 101 -20.71 -11.69 -16.45
N ILE A 102 -20.54 -11.32 -15.18
CA ILE A 102 -21.61 -11.06 -14.22
C ILE A 102 -21.40 -9.66 -13.65
N PRO A 103 -21.99 -8.61 -14.25
CA PRO A 103 -21.80 -7.24 -13.79
C PRO A 103 -22.52 -7.00 -12.46
N GLU A 104 -21.81 -6.44 -11.47
CA GLU A 104 -22.39 -6.10 -10.15
C GLU A 104 -23.60 -5.18 -10.25
N HIS A 105 -23.58 -4.20 -11.15
CA HIS A 105 -24.67 -3.26 -11.30
C HIS A 105 -25.96 -3.91 -11.82
N GLU A 106 -25.85 -4.91 -12.69
CA GLU A 106 -27.00 -5.70 -13.17
C GLU A 106 -27.60 -6.53 -12.04
N LEU A 107 -26.76 -7.21 -11.24
CA LEU A 107 -27.21 -7.95 -10.05
C LEU A 107 -27.95 -7.02 -9.06
N ALA A 108 -27.48 -5.78 -8.93
CA ALA A 108 -28.07 -4.78 -8.05
C ALA A 108 -29.33 -4.10 -8.64
N GLY A 109 -29.69 -4.37 -9.88
CA GLY A 109 -30.79 -3.72 -10.57
C GLY A 109 -30.59 -2.20 -10.75
N VAL A 110 -29.35 -1.81 -11.08
CA VAL A 110 -28.94 -0.41 -11.29
C VAL A 110 -28.27 -0.30 -12.66
N SER A 111 -28.54 0.76 -13.42
CA SER A 111 -27.85 0.93 -14.69
C SER A 111 -26.36 1.29 -14.48
N ARG A 112 -25.49 0.84 -15.40
CA ARG A 112 -24.06 1.16 -15.36
C ARG A 112 -23.83 2.68 -15.34
N ASP A 113 -24.61 3.42 -16.14
CA ASP A 113 -24.47 4.88 -16.24
C ASP A 113 -24.80 5.59 -14.92
N GLU A 114 -25.83 5.15 -14.19
CA GLU A 114 -26.16 5.70 -12.87
C GLU A 114 -25.03 5.46 -11.88
N VAL A 115 -24.46 4.24 -11.88
CA VAL A 115 -23.31 3.93 -11.02
C VAL A 115 -22.10 4.79 -11.37
N LEU A 116 -21.76 4.92 -12.66
CA LEU A 116 -20.63 5.75 -13.11
C LEU A 116 -20.84 7.24 -12.77
N LYS A 117 -22.08 7.75 -12.88
CA LYS A 117 -22.41 9.12 -12.42
C LYS A 117 -22.22 9.26 -10.90
N ALA A 118 -22.69 8.29 -10.12
CA ALA A 118 -22.51 8.30 -8.66
C ALA A 118 -21.02 8.25 -8.28
N ILE A 119 -20.22 7.39 -8.91
CA ILE A 119 -18.78 7.31 -8.71
C ILE A 119 -18.12 8.64 -9.06
N LYS A 120 -18.48 9.24 -10.21
CA LYS A 120 -17.95 10.54 -10.63
C LYS A 120 -18.31 11.65 -9.64
N ALA A 121 -19.53 11.66 -9.12
CA ALA A 121 -19.94 12.62 -8.09
C ALA A 121 -19.14 12.46 -6.79
N ASN A 122 -18.74 11.23 -6.46
CA ASN A 122 -17.96 10.92 -5.26
C ASN A 122 -16.44 11.13 -5.44
N LYS A 123 -15.96 11.37 -6.66
CA LYS A 123 -14.53 11.56 -6.92
C LYS A 123 -14.02 12.91 -6.43
N TRP A 124 -12.89 12.86 -5.75
CA TRP A 124 -12.15 14.03 -5.29
C TRP A 124 -10.97 14.33 -6.22
N TYR A 125 -10.93 15.55 -6.73
CA TYR A 125 -9.84 16.08 -7.54
C TYR A 125 -9.21 17.23 -6.76
N THR A 126 -8.31 16.92 -5.82
CA THR A 126 -7.61 17.94 -5.04
C THR A 126 -6.09 17.81 -5.20
N SER A 127 -5.39 18.90 -4.96
CA SER A 127 -3.93 18.95 -4.97
C SER A 127 -3.30 18.19 -3.80
N GLU A 128 -4.08 17.78 -2.81
CA GLU A 128 -3.61 17.12 -1.60
C GLU A 128 -4.42 15.87 -1.30
N LEU A 129 -4.37 14.89 -2.20
CA LEU A 129 -5.17 13.66 -2.05
C LEU A 129 -4.82 12.87 -0.78
N GLY A 130 -3.58 13.00 -0.30
CA GLY A 130 -3.12 12.29 0.88
C GLY A 130 -3.96 12.54 2.14
N PHE A 131 -4.60 13.71 2.30
CA PHE A 131 -5.44 13.98 3.46
C PHE A 131 -6.71 13.13 3.48
N MET A 132 -7.15 12.62 2.33
CA MET A 132 -8.33 11.76 2.22
C MET A 132 -8.16 10.41 2.92
N GLU A 133 -6.95 10.03 3.30
CA GLU A 133 -6.69 8.85 4.16
C GLU A 133 -7.43 8.96 5.50
N ILE A 134 -7.62 10.17 5.99
CA ILE A 134 -8.22 10.43 7.30
C ILE A 134 -9.74 10.25 7.31
N LYS A 135 -10.40 10.44 6.16
CA LYS A 135 -11.86 10.29 6.07
C LYS A 135 -12.35 8.88 6.47
N PRO A 136 -11.83 7.77 5.88
CA PRO A 136 -12.19 6.43 6.34
C PRO A 136 -11.75 6.15 7.78
N TRP A 137 -10.62 6.71 8.25
CA TRP A 137 -10.24 6.58 9.64
C TRP A 137 -11.30 7.18 10.58
N ILE A 138 -11.79 8.40 10.30
CA ILE A 138 -12.87 9.02 11.07
C ILE A 138 -14.18 8.22 10.95
N THR A 139 -14.56 7.81 9.75
CA THR A 139 -15.90 7.26 9.48
C THR A 139 -16.03 5.75 9.74
N GLN A 140 -14.93 5.02 9.83
CA GLN A 140 -14.94 3.56 9.90
C GLN A 140 -14.24 2.98 11.13
N ARG A 141 -13.43 3.78 11.85
CA ARG A 141 -12.63 3.28 12.97
C ARG A 141 -13.21 3.62 14.32
N PHE A 142 -14.09 4.58 14.41
CA PHE A 142 -14.83 4.92 15.62
C PHE A 142 -16.21 4.25 15.61
N ALA A 143 -16.69 3.84 16.77
CA ALA A 143 -18.03 3.27 16.91
C ALA A 143 -19.12 4.32 16.60
N ASP A 144 -18.90 5.55 17.05
CA ASP A 144 -19.69 6.73 16.69
C ASP A 144 -18.77 7.75 15.98
N PRO A 145 -18.84 7.85 14.65
CA PRO A 145 -18.03 8.77 13.87
C PRO A 145 -18.42 10.24 14.04
N GLU A 146 -19.61 10.54 14.59
CA GLU A 146 -20.03 11.94 14.78
C GLU A 146 -19.21 12.66 15.86
N VAL A 147 -18.67 11.91 16.82
CA VAL A 147 -17.84 12.48 17.89
C VAL A 147 -16.53 13.07 17.34
N PRO A 148 -15.67 12.33 16.60
CA PRO A 148 -14.48 12.92 16.00
C PRO A 148 -14.81 13.92 14.87
N LYS A 149 -15.93 13.78 14.16
CA LYS A 149 -16.39 14.78 13.19
C LYS A 149 -16.74 16.10 13.87
N LYS A 150 -17.43 16.05 15.03
CA LYS A 150 -17.75 17.25 15.82
C LYS A 150 -16.47 17.95 16.28
N TRP A 151 -15.49 17.19 16.83
CA TRP A 151 -14.18 17.72 17.21
C TRP A 151 -13.52 18.48 16.03
N LEU A 152 -13.47 17.86 14.85
CA LEU A 152 -12.88 18.46 13.67
C LEU A 152 -13.65 19.70 13.20
N ARG A 153 -14.97 19.65 13.19
CA ARG A 153 -15.85 20.77 12.77
C ARG A 153 -15.63 22.01 13.62
N GLU A 154 -15.49 21.83 14.93
CA GLU A 154 -15.29 22.93 15.88
C GLU A 154 -13.89 23.56 15.77
N ARG A 155 -12.87 22.79 15.46
CA ARG A 155 -11.48 23.25 15.45
C ARG A 155 -10.98 23.63 14.06
N ARG A 156 -11.39 22.92 13.04
CA ARG A 156 -10.98 23.11 11.64
C ARG A 156 -12.20 23.00 10.71
N PRO A 157 -13.11 23.97 10.80
CA PRO A 157 -14.31 23.99 9.94
C PRO A 157 -13.97 24.03 8.46
N ASP A 158 -12.86 24.63 8.08
CA ASP A 158 -12.30 24.65 6.73
C ASP A 158 -12.00 23.23 6.21
N ILE A 159 -11.26 22.45 6.97
CA ILE A 159 -10.91 21.07 6.61
C ILE A 159 -12.14 20.18 6.69
N TYR A 160 -12.97 20.33 7.74
CA TYR A 160 -14.21 19.58 7.85
C TYR A 160 -15.09 19.76 6.62
N LYS A 161 -15.27 21.00 6.16
CA LYS A 161 -16.02 21.32 4.95
C LYS A 161 -15.38 20.65 3.72
N ALA A 162 -14.06 20.74 3.56
CA ALA A 162 -13.35 20.10 2.46
C ALA A 162 -13.52 18.58 2.44
N MET A 163 -13.58 17.92 3.62
CA MET A 163 -13.70 16.45 3.72
C MET A 163 -15.14 15.94 3.60
N PHE A 164 -16.10 16.64 4.18
CA PHE A 164 -17.45 16.10 4.42
C PHE A 164 -18.59 16.88 3.74
N ALA A 165 -18.50 18.20 3.59
CA ALA A 165 -19.60 18.99 3.02
C ALA A 165 -19.88 18.64 1.56
N ARG A 166 -18.86 18.20 0.81
CA ARG A 166 -19.07 17.75 -0.57
C ARG A 166 -19.95 16.50 -0.65
N ASP A 167 -19.94 15.65 0.39
CA ASP A 167 -20.83 14.48 0.43
C ASP A 167 -22.30 14.92 0.48
N ASP A 168 -22.58 16.07 1.10
CA ASP A 168 -23.93 16.60 1.19
C ASP A 168 -24.32 17.42 -0.07
N GLU A 169 -23.36 18.05 -0.74
CA GLU A 169 -23.60 18.90 -1.93
C GLU A 169 -23.64 18.11 -3.24
N THR A 170 -22.80 17.06 -3.37
CA THR A 170 -22.64 16.31 -4.63
C THR A 170 -23.14 14.88 -4.57
N ILE A 171 -23.21 14.28 -3.38
CA ILE A 171 -23.70 12.92 -3.14
C ILE A 171 -25.17 12.99 -2.74
N THR A 172 -26.04 12.82 -3.71
CA THR A 172 -27.49 12.80 -3.48
C THR A 172 -27.91 11.55 -2.70
N GLN A 173 -29.14 11.55 -2.17
CA GLN A 173 -29.72 10.37 -1.55
C GLN A 173 -29.77 9.18 -2.52
N ALA A 174 -30.06 9.43 -3.80
CA ALA A 174 -30.02 8.40 -4.85
C ALA A 174 -28.62 7.79 -5.03
N HIS A 175 -27.54 8.59 -4.95
CA HIS A 175 -26.17 8.07 -4.99
C HIS A 175 -25.86 7.20 -3.76
N LYS A 176 -26.30 7.59 -2.57
CA LYS A 176 -26.14 6.80 -1.33
C LYS A 176 -26.85 5.45 -1.44
N GLU A 177 -28.03 5.41 -2.01
CA GLU A 177 -28.79 4.19 -2.27
C GLU A 177 -28.08 3.26 -3.27
N ILE A 178 -27.53 3.82 -4.35
CA ILE A 178 -26.70 3.06 -5.31
C ILE A 178 -25.50 2.42 -4.60
N PHE A 179 -24.74 3.18 -3.81
CA PHE A 179 -23.60 2.66 -3.08
C PHE A 179 -24.00 1.61 -2.03
N ALA A 180 -25.15 1.78 -1.38
CA ALA A 180 -25.69 0.78 -0.44
C ALA A 180 -26.06 -0.52 -1.16
N LYS A 181 -26.68 -0.47 -2.34
CA LYS A 181 -26.96 -1.66 -3.15
C LYS A 181 -25.68 -2.39 -3.57
N LEU A 182 -24.63 -1.64 -3.93
CA LEU A 182 -23.34 -2.19 -4.35
C LEU A 182 -22.41 -2.54 -3.17
N ALA A 183 -22.86 -2.37 -1.91
CA ALA A 183 -22.07 -2.75 -0.75
C ALA A 183 -21.77 -4.26 -0.74
N GLN A 184 -20.57 -4.64 -0.32
CA GLN A 184 -20.08 -6.03 -0.39
C GLN A 184 -21.07 -7.06 0.18
N ARG A 185 -21.72 -6.74 1.31
CA ARG A 185 -22.68 -7.65 1.95
C ARG A 185 -23.88 -7.92 1.03
N ASN A 186 -24.47 -6.86 0.49
CA ASN A 186 -25.64 -6.96 -0.39
C ASN A 186 -25.27 -7.67 -1.70
N MET A 187 -24.12 -7.33 -2.28
CA MET A 187 -23.61 -7.98 -3.49
C MET A 187 -23.35 -9.46 -3.27
N GLY A 188 -22.82 -9.86 -2.11
CA GLY A 188 -22.63 -11.28 -1.78
C GLY A 188 -23.95 -12.07 -1.74
N GLU A 189 -25.01 -11.47 -1.18
CA GLU A 189 -26.34 -12.08 -1.16
C GLU A 189 -26.99 -12.19 -2.55
N LEU A 190 -26.85 -11.13 -3.36
CA LEU A 190 -27.36 -11.12 -4.75
C LEU A 190 -26.61 -12.14 -5.61
N LEU A 191 -25.30 -12.21 -5.48
CA LEU A 191 -24.49 -13.19 -6.20
C LEU A 191 -24.81 -14.63 -5.76
N ALA A 192 -25.06 -14.86 -4.46
CA ALA A 192 -25.48 -16.18 -4.00
C ALA A 192 -26.82 -16.61 -4.63
N LYS A 193 -27.82 -15.71 -4.66
CA LYS A 193 -29.11 -15.96 -5.34
C LYS A 193 -28.93 -16.23 -6.85
N TYR A 194 -28.04 -15.46 -7.49
CA TYR A 194 -27.71 -15.70 -8.90
C TYR A 194 -27.13 -17.09 -9.11
N LEU A 195 -26.22 -17.54 -8.25
CA LEU A 195 -25.59 -18.85 -8.32
C LEU A 195 -26.57 -20.01 -8.00
N ASP A 196 -27.60 -19.73 -7.19
CA ASP A 196 -28.70 -20.69 -6.96
C ASP A 196 -29.55 -20.87 -8.22
N ALA A 197 -29.81 -19.77 -8.94
CA ALA A 197 -30.56 -19.79 -10.20
C ALA A 197 -29.72 -20.35 -11.38
N HIS A 198 -28.39 -20.38 -11.25
CA HIS A 198 -27.44 -20.80 -12.28
C HIS A 198 -26.51 -21.92 -11.78
N PRO A 199 -27.01 -23.11 -11.49
CA PRO A 199 -26.21 -24.22 -10.95
C PRO A 199 -25.13 -24.72 -11.92
N GLU A 200 -25.26 -24.43 -13.21
CA GLU A 200 -24.26 -24.71 -14.23
C GLU A 200 -22.96 -23.92 -14.02
N VAL A 201 -22.99 -22.74 -13.37
CA VAL A 201 -21.81 -21.96 -13.00
C VAL A 201 -21.09 -22.65 -11.84
N LYS A 202 -19.93 -23.25 -12.13
CA LYS A 202 -19.18 -24.08 -11.18
C LYS A 202 -18.30 -23.29 -10.24
N GLY A 203 -17.92 -22.06 -10.62
CA GLY A 203 -17.14 -21.17 -9.76
C GLY A 203 -17.14 -19.74 -10.25
N VAL A 204 -16.76 -18.82 -9.38
CA VAL A 204 -16.69 -17.40 -9.71
C VAL A 204 -15.36 -16.79 -9.28
N PHE A 205 -14.85 -15.87 -10.11
CA PHE A 205 -13.83 -14.91 -9.73
C PHE A 205 -14.48 -13.57 -9.49
N TRP A 206 -14.10 -12.92 -8.38
CA TRP A 206 -14.69 -11.65 -7.99
C TRP A 206 -13.60 -10.73 -7.43
N ARG A 207 -13.55 -9.43 -7.80
CA ARG A 207 -12.54 -8.48 -7.34
C ARG A 207 -12.40 -8.45 -5.81
N ARG A 208 -13.46 -8.74 -5.09
CA ARG A 208 -13.49 -8.82 -3.62
C ARG A 208 -13.13 -10.20 -3.06
N GLY A 209 -12.80 -11.15 -3.94
CA GLY A 209 -12.68 -12.58 -3.63
C GLY A 209 -11.55 -12.98 -2.72
N GLY A 210 -10.51 -12.16 -2.58
CA GLY A 210 -9.35 -12.46 -1.72
C GLY A 210 -9.58 -12.21 -0.23
N ARG A 211 -10.77 -11.76 0.18
CA ARG A 211 -11.07 -11.45 1.58
C ARG A 211 -11.94 -12.55 2.20
N PRO A 212 -11.62 -13.06 3.41
CA PRO A 212 -12.43 -14.08 4.09
C PRO A 212 -13.91 -13.72 4.21
N ASN A 213 -14.20 -12.44 4.44
CA ASN A 213 -15.59 -11.94 4.53
C ASN A 213 -16.37 -12.09 3.23
N THR A 214 -15.70 -12.15 2.07
CA THR A 214 -16.36 -12.34 0.78
C THR A 214 -16.95 -13.74 0.67
N ARG A 215 -16.20 -14.77 1.09
CA ARG A 215 -16.70 -16.15 1.12
C ARG A 215 -17.90 -16.27 2.05
N LYS A 216 -17.85 -15.63 3.23
CA LYS A 216 -18.96 -15.57 4.19
C LYS A 216 -20.17 -14.81 3.62
N ALA A 217 -19.96 -13.74 2.84
CA ALA A 217 -21.05 -12.98 2.20
C ALA A 217 -21.82 -13.82 1.16
N LEU A 218 -21.15 -14.77 0.51
CA LEU A 218 -21.76 -15.72 -0.43
C LEU A 218 -22.55 -16.84 0.28
N LYS A 219 -22.59 -16.86 1.60
CA LYS A 219 -23.34 -17.85 2.41
C LYS A 219 -23.02 -19.28 1.98
N HIS A 220 -24.03 -20.09 1.64
CA HIS A 220 -23.89 -21.48 1.22
C HIS A 220 -23.19 -21.65 -0.14
N GLN A 221 -23.08 -20.59 -0.94
CA GLN A 221 -22.33 -20.59 -2.22
C GLN A 221 -20.85 -20.23 -2.07
N GLY A 222 -20.36 -20.04 -0.84
CA GLY A 222 -18.99 -19.60 -0.55
C GLY A 222 -17.89 -20.47 -1.18
N GLU A 223 -18.13 -21.78 -1.34
CA GLU A 223 -17.17 -22.69 -1.95
C GLU A 223 -16.98 -22.48 -3.46
N LYS A 224 -17.95 -21.85 -4.12
CA LYS A 224 -17.80 -21.45 -5.53
C LYS A 224 -16.85 -20.26 -5.74
N LEU A 225 -16.43 -19.57 -4.69
CA LEU A 225 -15.46 -18.47 -4.81
C LEU A 225 -14.05 -19.01 -5.07
N LEU A 226 -13.58 -18.90 -6.30
CA LEU A 226 -12.28 -19.39 -6.75
C LEU A 226 -11.14 -18.44 -6.40
N GLY A 227 -11.39 -17.13 -6.41
CA GLY A 227 -10.37 -16.14 -6.12
C GLY A 227 -10.73 -14.71 -6.56
N ASN A 228 -9.73 -13.85 -6.57
CA ASN A 228 -9.90 -12.49 -7.07
C ASN A 228 -9.94 -12.44 -8.59
N PHE A 229 -10.73 -11.48 -9.11
CA PHE A 229 -10.55 -10.92 -10.44
C PHE A 229 -10.16 -9.45 -10.28
N ILE A 230 -8.96 -9.05 -10.71
CA ILE A 230 -8.41 -7.72 -10.47
C ILE A 230 -8.14 -6.94 -11.76
N PHE A 231 -8.52 -7.48 -12.90
CA PHE A 231 -8.22 -6.90 -14.21
C PHE A 231 -9.39 -6.08 -14.73
N ASP A 232 -9.62 -4.91 -14.14
CA ASP A 232 -10.71 -4.02 -14.57
C ASP A 232 -10.29 -3.08 -15.72
N ASN A 233 -8.99 -2.94 -15.96
CA ASN A 233 -8.47 -2.09 -17.03
C ASN A 233 -7.24 -2.73 -17.70
N HIS A 234 -6.85 -2.17 -18.85
CA HIS A 234 -5.77 -2.75 -19.66
C HIS A 234 -4.42 -2.79 -18.93
N TRP A 235 -4.08 -1.76 -18.15
CA TRP A 235 -2.79 -1.71 -17.48
C TRP A 235 -2.72 -2.70 -16.31
N GLU A 236 -3.84 -3.00 -15.64
CA GLU A 236 -3.88 -4.08 -14.64
C GLU A 236 -3.66 -5.45 -15.30
N LEU A 237 -4.29 -5.72 -16.44
CA LEU A 237 -4.11 -6.98 -17.17
C LEU A 237 -2.69 -7.12 -17.74
N MET A 238 -2.11 -6.05 -18.26
CA MET A 238 -0.76 -6.03 -18.83
C MET A 238 0.34 -5.96 -17.77
N ASN A 239 -0.02 -5.67 -16.52
CA ASN A 239 0.90 -5.60 -15.40
C ASN A 239 1.44 -7.01 -15.07
N LYS A 240 2.75 -7.12 -14.98
CA LYS A 240 3.41 -8.40 -14.69
C LYS A 240 3.38 -8.79 -13.21
N ALA A 241 2.88 -7.93 -12.32
CA ALA A 241 2.81 -8.22 -10.89
C ALA A 241 2.02 -9.50 -10.58
N ALA A 242 0.91 -9.74 -11.28
CA ALA A 242 0.10 -10.94 -11.10
C ALA A 242 0.75 -12.21 -11.66
N THR A 243 1.70 -12.07 -12.57
CA THR A 243 2.39 -13.19 -13.24
C THR A 243 3.86 -13.30 -12.81
N PHE A 244 4.32 -12.48 -11.88
CA PHE A 244 5.66 -12.61 -11.32
C PHE A 244 5.82 -13.98 -10.67
N PRO A 245 6.89 -14.73 -10.98
CA PRO A 245 7.02 -16.12 -10.54
C PRO A 245 6.96 -16.25 -9.02
N GLY A 246 6.00 -17.03 -8.53
CA GLY A 246 5.71 -17.11 -7.09
C GLY A 246 6.82 -17.75 -6.26
N ASP A 247 7.58 -18.68 -6.82
CA ASP A 247 8.74 -19.30 -6.19
C ASP A 247 9.94 -18.34 -6.10
N VAL A 248 10.18 -17.55 -7.16
CA VAL A 248 11.18 -16.48 -7.16
C VAL A 248 10.84 -15.43 -6.12
N TRP A 249 9.57 -15.05 -6.08
CA TRP A 249 9.06 -14.08 -5.13
C TRP A 249 9.21 -14.56 -3.68
N LYS A 250 8.79 -15.79 -3.40
CA LYS A 250 8.93 -16.42 -2.09
C LYS A 250 10.40 -16.46 -1.65
N LEU A 251 11.32 -16.89 -2.54
CA LEU A 251 12.74 -16.95 -2.22
C LEU A 251 13.32 -15.56 -1.92
N ALA A 252 12.91 -14.52 -2.67
CA ALA A 252 13.32 -13.15 -2.39
C ALA A 252 12.83 -12.67 -1.02
N GLU A 253 11.56 -12.95 -0.66
CA GLU A 253 11.02 -12.64 0.66
C GLU A 253 11.76 -13.41 1.77
N GLU A 254 12.11 -14.68 1.54
CA GLU A 254 12.93 -15.47 2.48
C GLU A 254 14.29 -14.82 2.73
N ARG A 255 14.97 -14.31 1.68
CA ARG A 255 16.27 -13.63 1.85
C ARG A 255 16.15 -12.33 2.66
N VAL A 256 15.04 -11.62 2.54
CA VAL A 256 14.76 -10.46 3.39
C VAL A 256 14.55 -10.88 4.84
N ILE A 257 13.67 -11.85 5.08
CA ILE A 257 13.28 -12.29 6.43
C ILE A 257 14.47 -12.91 7.18
N GLU A 258 15.25 -13.74 6.51
CA GLU A 258 16.46 -14.37 7.08
C GLU A 258 17.40 -13.34 7.70
N SER A 259 17.52 -12.16 7.05
CA SER A 259 18.37 -11.09 7.56
C SER A 259 17.92 -10.54 8.91
N PHE A 260 16.63 -10.66 9.24
CA PHE A 260 16.09 -10.17 10.51
C PHE A 260 16.34 -11.09 11.71
N GLY A 261 16.62 -12.39 11.51
CA GLY A 261 16.91 -13.32 12.61
C GLY A 261 18.12 -12.92 13.47
N TRP A 262 19.03 -12.13 12.91
CA TRP A 262 20.29 -11.74 13.55
C TRP A 262 20.38 -10.25 13.90
N VAL A 263 19.27 -9.53 13.82
CA VAL A 263 19.26 -8.06 13.96
C VAL A 263 19.23 -7.62 15.42
N ASP A 264 20.06 -6.64 15.76
CA ASP A 264 19.95 -5.89 17.00
C ASP A 264 19.52 -4.43 16.80
N GLN A 265 19.80 -3.86 15.63
CA GLN A 265 19.44 -2.48 15.29
C GLN A 265 19.05 -2.35 13.83
N VAL A 266 18.08 -1.51 13.57
CA VAL A 266 17.65 -1.09 12.24
C VAL A 266 17.94 0.40 12.06
N HIS A 267 18.40 0.78 10.87
CA HIS A 267 18.57 2.18 10.46
C HIS A 267 17.97 2.38 9.08
N VAL A 268 17.06 3.34 8.99
CA VAL A 268 16.38 3.69 7.73
C VAL A 268 16.60 5.16 7.42
N THR A 269 16.97 5.43 6.18
CA THR A 269 17.06 6.78 5.62
C THR A 269 16.32 6.84 4.29
N ASP A 270 15.81 8.00 3.93
CA ASP A 270 15.18 8.27 2.64
C ASP A 270 15.54 9.70 2.19
N PRO A 271 15.73 9.96 0.91
CA PRO A 271 16.16 11.28 0.42
C PRO A 271 15.13 12.40 0.70
N GLU A 272 13.87 12.06 0.98
CA GLU A 272 12.87 13.02 1.41
C GLU A 272 13.03 13.47 2.87
N GLY A 273 13.99 12.89 3.61
CA GLY A 273 14.37 13.33 4.96
C GLY A 273 14.07 12.34 6.08
N THR A 274 13.59 11.13 5.77
CA THR A 274 13.49 10.06 6.77
C THR A 274 14.88 9.71 7.28
N ASN A 275 15.02 9.67 8.60
CA ASN A 275 16.22 9.20 9.30
C ASN A 275 15.85 8.77 10.72
N PHE A 276 15.77 7.48 10.93
CA PHE A 276 15.45 6.93 12.24
C PHE A 276 16.15 5.60 12.49
N THR A 277 16.23 5.25 13.76
CA THR A 277 16.76 3.97 14.23
C THR A 277 15.80 3.33 15.21
N PHE A 278 15.85 2.01 15.28
CA PHE A 278 15.25 1.25 16.38
C PHE A 278 16.07 -0.01 16.68
N SER A 279 15.92 -0.52 17.89
CA SER A 279 16.60 -1.73 18.34
C SER A 279 15.61 -2.85 18.55
N LEU A 280 16.05 -4.07 18.26
CA LEU A 280 15.27 -5.29 18.47
C LEU A 280 15.99 -6.16 19.53
N THR A 281 15.22 -6.72 20.46
CA THR A 281 15.69 -7.81 21.29
C THR A 281 15.86 -9.07 20.44
N GLU A 282 16.55 -10.09 20.96
CA GLU A 282 16.70 -11.37 20.26
C GLU A 282 15.34 -12.04 19.99
N LYS A 283 14.43 -11.94 20.96
CA LYS A 283 13.06 -12.46 20.81
C LYS A 283 12.28 -11.73 19.71
N GLU A 284 12.35 -10.39 19.66
CA GLU A 284 11.74 -9.59 18.61
C GLU A 284 12.33 -9.93 17.23
N ALA A 285 13.65 -10.05 17.14
CA ALA A 285 14.33 -10.44 15.91
C ALA A 285 13.88 -11.84 15.44
N GLY A 286 13.76 -12.79 16.36
CA GLY A 286 13.23 -14.14 16.07
C GLY A 286 11.82 -14.10 15.49
N VAL A 287 10.93 -13.31 16.08
CA VAL A 287 9.56 -13.13 15.57
C VAL A 287 9.54 -12.49 14.18
N TRP A 288 10.40 -11.52 13.92
CA TRP A 288 10.53 -10.93 12.59
C TRP A 288 11.02 -11.95 11.55
N ALA A 289 11.92 -12.85 11.94
CA ALA A 289 12.45 -13.90 11.08
C ALA A 289 11.44 -15.04 10.81
N GLU A 290 10.45 -15.22 11.65
CA GLU A 290 9.36 -16.18 11.40
C GLU A 290 8.44 -15.76 10.26
N GLY A 291 8.49 -14.53 9.82
CA GLY A 291 7.82 -13.82 8.76
C GLY A 291 6.70 -14.49 7.98
N ALA A 292 5.72 -13.73 7.56
CA ALA A 292 4.67 -14.27 6.71
C ALA A 292 4.82 -13.79 5.27
N TYR A 293 4.93 -14.74 4.39
CA TYR A 293 4.93 -14.50 2.95
C TYR A 293 3.58 -13.99 2.48
N GLN A 294 3.51 -12.75 2.03
CA GLN A 294 2.27 -12.19 1.49
C GLN A 294 2.38 -11.79 0.02
N GLN A 295 3.26 -12.41 -0.71
CA GLN A 295 3.42 -12.13 -2.13
C GLN A 295 3.08 -10.68 -2.51
N GLY A 296 4.05 -9.77 -2.33
CA GLY A 296 3.97 -8.35 -2.65
C GLY A 296 4.17 -7.39 -1.50
N HIS A 297 3.97 -7.83 -0.28
CA HIS A 297 4.11 -6.96 0.86
C HIS A 297 4.45 -7.75 2.12
N LEU A 298 5.66 -7.57 2.63
CA LEU A 298 6.08 -8.11 3.91
C LEU A 298 5.73 -7.12 5.01
N TYR A 299 4.85 -7.52 5.90
CA TYR A 299 4.72 -6.82 7.16
C TYR A 299 5.84 -7.27 8.10
N LEU A 300 6.77 -6.40 8.36
CA LEU A 300 7.87 -6.68 9.27
C LEU A 300 7.46 -6.50 10.74
N TYR A 301 6.43 -5.69 10.99
CA TYR A 301 5.90 -5.43 12.32
C TYR A 301 4.45 -4.89 12.24
N PRO A 302 3.58 -5.13 13.24
CA PRO A 302 3.73 -5.99 14.43
C PRO A 302 3.28 -7.43 14.18
N THR A 303 2.69 -7.68 13.07
CA THR A 303 1.81 -8.81 12.80
C THR A 303 2.49 -10.03 12.22
N GLN A 304 3.79 -10.00 12.11
CA GLN A 304 4.55 -11.15 11.56
C GLN A 304 4.35 -12.40 12.42
N ALA A 305 4.41 -12.27 13.73
CA ALA A 305 4.21 -13.37 14.67
C ALA A 305 2.87 -14.10 14.50
N THR A 306 1.88 -13.42 13.94
CA THR A 306 0.52 -13.95 13.80
C THR A 306 0.24 -14.61 12.47
N ARG A 307 1.11 -14.42 11.49
CA ARG A 307 0.87 -14.88 10.12
C ARG A 307 1.20 -16.34 9.85
N GLY A 308 2.12 -16.89 10.61
CA GLY A 308 2.46 -18.32 10.56
C GLY A 308 1.43 -19.19 11.27
N PHE A 309 0.52 -18.62 12.05
CA PHE A 309 -0.49 -19.35 12.81
C PHE A 309 -1.87 -19.27 12.15
N PRO A 310 -2.66 -20.34 12.24
CA PRO A 310 -4.10 -20.22 11.96
C PRO A 310 -4.67 -19.12 12.85
N TYR A 311 -5.21 -18.10 12.29
CA TYR A 311 -5.72 -16.92 12.99
C TYR A 311 -6.63 -17.24 14.19
N SER A 312 -7.39 -18.32 14.12
CA SER A 312 -8.26 -18.79 15.20
C SER A 312 -7.52 -19.33 16.43
N LYS A 313 -6.20 -19.47 16.39
CA LYS A 313 -5.39 -20.04 17.50
C LYS A 313 -4.41 -19.05 18.11
N VAL A 314 -4.44 -17.78 17.69
CA VAL A 314 -3.54 -16.77 18.26
C VAL A 314 -4.06 -16.30 19.60
N ASP A 315 -3.28 -16.55 20.65
CA ASP A 315 -3.52 -15.98 21.97
C ASP A 315 -2.80 -14.62 22.09
N TYR A 316 -3.51 -13.55 21.80
CA TYR A 316 -2.98 -12.18 21.83
C TYR A 316 -2.52 -11.72 23.21
N PRO A 317 -3.27 -11.92 24.28
CA PRO A 317 -2.81 -11.64 25.63
C PRO A 317 -1.51 -12.36 25.97
N ALA A 318 -1.38 -13.62 25.62
CA ALA A 318 -0.16 -14.38 25.83
C ALA A 318 0.99 -13.86 24.97
N LEU A 319 0.72 -13.56 23.68
CA LEU A 319 1.72 -13.03 22.76
C LEU A 319 2.26 -11.68 23.23
N THR A 320 1.39 -10.73 23.55
CA THR A 320 1.79 -9.39 24.01
C THR A 320 2.45 -9.41 25.40
N LYS A 321 1.96 -10.25 26.30
CA LYS A 321 2.50 -10.38 27.66
C LYS A 321 3.88 -11.02 27.68
N HIS A 322 4.14 -11.98 26.81
CA HIS A 322 5.34 -12.82 26.90
C HIS A 322 6.37 -12.51 25.80
N TRP A 323 5.99 -11.87 24.70
CA TRP A 323 6.83 -11.75 23.51
C TRP A 323 7.10 -10.32 23.08
N LEU A 324 6.06 -9.53 22.77
CA LEU A 324 6.22 -8.23 22.15
C LEU A 324 5.21 -7.23 22.71
N ALA A 325 5.64 -5.99 22.82
CA ALA A 325 4.68 -4.89 22.81
C ALA A 325 4.00 -4.84 21.43
N PRO A 326 2.71 -4.50 21.34
CA PRO A 326 1.99 -4.39 20.06
C PRO A 326 2.40 -3.16 19.24
N VAL A 327 3.47 -2.47 19.63
CA VAL A 327 4.04 -1.28 19.01
C VAL A 327 5.54 -1.25 19.15
N LEU A 328 6.23 -0.54 18.26
CA LEU A 328 7.69 -0.35 18.27
C LEU A 328 8.10 0.70 19.29
N ILE A 329 8.45 0.29 20.51
CA ILE A 329 8.75 1.17 21.65
C ILE A 329 10.15 1.80 21.66
N LYS A 330 11.06 1.38 20.80
CA LYS A 330 12.46 1.84 20.79
C LYS A 330 12.82 2.64 19.54
N VAL A 331 11.82 3.18 18.86
CA VAL A 331 12.02 3.95 17.64
C VAL A 331 12.30 5.39 17.96
N ASN A 332 13.41 5.92 17.42
CA ASN A 332 13.79 7.32 17.58
C ASN A 332 14.25 7.91 16.26
N GLY A 333 13.70 9.05 15.88
CA GLY A 333 14.12 9.81 14.71
C GLY A 333 12.96 10.47 13.97
N VAL A 334 13.17 10.72 12.69
CA VAL A 334 12.24 11.44 11.81
C VAL A 334 11.76 10.54 10.70
N PHE A 335 10.46 10.54 10.47
CA PHE A 335 9.81 9.98 9.28
C PHE A 335 9.38 11.13 8.39
N ALA A 336 9.79 11.13 7.15
CA ALA A 336 9.45 12.18 6.20
C ALA A 336 9.07 11.59 4.84
N GLY A 337 8.20 12.29 4.12
CA GLY A 337 7.76 11.88 2.80
C GLY A 337 6.66 12.77 2.27
N THR A 338 6.25 12.48 1.05
CA THR A 338 5.22 13.23 0.31
C THR A 338 4.06 12.33 -0.14
N ASN A 339 4.00 11.09 0.32
CA ASN A 339 3.04 10.11 -0.19
C ASN A 339 2.51 9.16 0.90
N ASN A 340 1.25 8.75 0.75
CA ASN A 340 0.60 7.69 1.53
C ASN A 340 -0.33 6.86 0.65
N HIS A 341 -1.22 6.05 1.21
CA HIS A 341 -2.15 5.19 0.48
C HIS A 341 -3.05 5.91 -0.52
N TYR A 342 -3.40 7.17 -0.25
CA TYR A 342 -4.35 7.94 -1.06
C TYR A 342 -3.68 8.89 -2.05
N GLY A 343 -2.40 9.17 -1.88
CA GLY A 343 -1.67 10.00 -2.81
C GLY A 343 -0.68 10.95 -2.19
N ALA A 344 -0.30 11.95 -2.98
CA ALA A 344 0.67 12.93 -2.59
C ALA A 344 0.06 14.04 -1.73
N TYR A 345 0.91 14.59 -0.88
CA TYR A 345 0.66 15.77 -0.04
C TYR A 345 1.98 16.53 0.12
N PRO A 346 1.96 17.82 0.53
CA PRO A 346 3.17 18.57 0.83
C PRO A 346 4.04 17.81 1.84
N ARG A 347 5.36 17.88 1.68
CA ARG A 347 6.29 17.12 2.52
C ARG A 347 5.97 17.29 4.01
N ILE A 348 5.85 16.16 4.69
CA ILE A 348 5.66 16.05 6.14
C ILE A 348 6.94 15.57 6.82
N GLU A 349 7.13 15.99 8.06
CA GLU A 349 8.08 15.40 9.00
C GLU A 349 7.34 15.00 10.27
N VAL A 350 7.49 13.74 10.67
CA VAL A 350 6.94 13.18 11.90
C VAL A 350 8.08 12.77 12.79
N VAL A 351 8.24 13.46 13.91
CA VAL A 351 9.26 13.18 14.93
C VAL A 351 8.73 12.13 15.90
N VAL A 352 9.44 11.02 15.97
CA VAL A 352 9.12 9.91 16.87
C VAL A 352 10.20 9.79 17.94
N LYS A 353 9.79 9.63 19.19
CA LYS A 353 10.66 9.34 20.32
C LYS A 353 10.06 8.21 21.14
N ASP A 354 10.85 7.19 21.38
CA ASP A 354 10.46 5.98 22.11
C ASP A 354 9.17 5.36 21.55
N GLY A 355 9.08 5.32 20.21
CA GLY A 355 7.95 4.75 19.47
C GLY A 355 6.72 5.65 19.34
N VAL A 356 6.68 6.80 20.03
CA VAL A 356 5.51 7.70 20.06
C VAL A 356 5.77 8.95 19.22
N VAL A 357 4.80 9.35 18.42
CA VAL A 357 4.82 10.62 17.69
C VAL A 357 4.81 11.78 18.68
N LYS A 358 5.80 12.64 18.60
CA LYS A 358 5.95 13.83 19.46
C LYS A 358 5.65 15.14 18.74
N GLU A 359 5.98 15.21 17.45
CA GLU A 359 5.83 16.44 16.67
C GLU A 359 5.53 16.10 15.20
N VAL A 360 4.73 16.92 14.55
CA VAL A 360 4.45 16.86 13.11
C VAL A 360 4.69 18.25 12.51
N LYS A 361 5.53 18.31 11.47
CA LYS A 361 5.88 19.54 10.72
C LYS A 361 5.46 19.40 9.26
N GLY A 362 5.08 20.49 8.62
CA GLY A 362 4.67 20.49 7.21
C GLY A 362 3.41 19.65 6.95
N GLY A 363 3.36 18.98 5.81
CA GLY A 363 2.31 18.05 5.45
C GLY A 363 1.02 18.67 4.91
N GLY A 364 0.98 20.00 4.67
CA GLY A 364 -0.23 20.66 4.21
C GLY A 364 -1.45 20.31 5.06
N THR A 365 -2.60 20.10 4.42
CA THR A 365 -3.85 19.70 5.08
C THR A 365 -3.73 18.37 5.84
N TYR A 366 -2.94 17.40 5.32
CA TYR A 366 -2.68 16.12 6.00
C TYR A 366 -1.94 16.33 7.32
N GLY A 367 -0.89 17.16 7.31
CA GLY A 367 -0.14 17.51 8.52
C GLY A 367 -0.96 18.33 9.51
N ASP A 368 -1.82 19.23 9.02
CA ASP A 368 -2.73 20.01 9.86
C ASP A 368 -3.71 19.10 10.62
N LEU A 369 -4.31 18.14 9.93
CA LEU A 369 -5.18 17.13 10.55
C LEU A 369 -4.44 16.32 11.61
N TRP A 370 -3.22 15.89 11.31
CA TRP A 370 -2.41 15.15 12.27
C TRP A 370 -2.15 15.96 13.53
N ARG A 371 -1.74 17.22 13.39
CA ARG A 371 -1.53 18.13 14.52
C ARG A 371 -2.80 18.37 15.35
N GLU A 372 -3.97 18.42 14.71
CA GLU A 372 -5.22 18.56 15.46
C GLU A 372 -5.57 17.29 16.23
N PHE A 373 -5.45 16.11 15.65
CA PHE A 373 -5.72 14.85 16.35
C PHE A 373 -4.66 14.48 17.39
N LEU A 374 -3.42 14.99 17.28
CA LEU A 374 -2.44 14.93 18.37
C LEU A 374 -2.90 15.69 19.64
N LYS A 375 -3.84 16.61 19.50
CA LYS A 375 -4.43 17.35 20.63
C LYS A 375 -5.77 16.77 21.08
N TYR A 376 -6.26 15.70 20.45
CA TYR A 376 -7.57 15.12 20.75
C TYR A 376 -7.49 14.29 22.04
N PRO A 377 -8.06 14.78 23.19
CA PRO A 377 -7.84 14.16 24.50
C PRO A 377 -8.34 12.72 24.54
N GLN A 378 -9.49 12.45 23.92
CA GLN A 378 -10.12 11.13 23.95
C GLN A 378 -9.20 9.99 23.53
N ILE A 379 -8.37 10.20 22.48
CA ILE A 379 -7.44 9.17 22.02
C ILE A 379 -6.06 9.24 22.69
N ASN A 380 -5.67 10.43 23.19
CA ASN A 380 -4.33 10.61 23.75
C ASN A 380 -4.24 10.23 25.22
N GLU A 381 -5.34 10.32 25.96
CA GLU A 381 -5.40 9.98 27.39
C GLU A 381 -5.87 8.55 27.65
N ALA A 382 -6.34 7.85 26.61
CA ALA A 382 -6.83 6.49 26.72
C ALA A 382 -5.69 5.50 26.98
N GLN A 383 -5.87 4.62 27.97
CA GLN A 383 -5.02 3.45 28.17
C GLN A 383 -5.62 2.28 27.41
N TYR A 384 -5.13 2.07 26.20
CA TYR A 384 -5.57 0.92 25.40
C TYR A 384 -5.09 -0.41 26.01
N PRO A 385 -5.88 -1.48 25.94
CA PRO A 385 -5.45 -2.81 26.35
C PRO A 385 -4.14 -3.21 25.65
N PHE A 386 -3.27 -3.90 26.39
CA PHE A 386 -1.98 -4.43 25.91
C PHE A 386 -0.92 -3.39 25.55
N MET A 387 -1.24 -2.09 25.64
CA MET A 387 -0.30 -1.03 25.33
C MET A 387 0.60 -0.71 26.52
N PRO A 388 1.90 -0.39 26.30
CA PRO A 388 2.84 -0.09 27.38
C PRO A 388 2.48 1.20 28.12
N GLU A 389 1.93 2.20 27.42
CA GLU A 389 1.55 3.50 27.96
C GLU A 389 0.27 4.02 27.29
N LYS A 390 -0.26 5.12 27.85
CA LYS A 390 -1.42 5.83 27.29
C LYS A 390 -1.13 6.40 25.92
N GLY A 391 -2.19 6.59 25.14
CA GLY A 391 -2.18 7.29 23.88
C GLY A 391 -2.24 6.39 22.66
N TYR A 392 -2.62 7.03 21.56
CA TYR A 392 -2.89 6.38 20.28
C TYR A 392 -1.71 6.43 19.30
N TRP A 393 -0.83 7.43 19.38
CA TRP A 393 0.10 7.79 18.33
C TRP A 393 1.42 7.02 18.37
N TRP A 394 1.33 5.72 18.19
CA TRP A 394 2.49 4.85 18.17
C TRP A 394 2.88 4.48 16.73
N LEU A 395 4.16 4.21 16.51
CA LEU A 395 4.57 3.48 15.32
C LEU A 395 4.22 2.01 15.52
N HIS A 396 3.25 1.53 14.77
CA HIS A 396 2.78 0.15 14.93
C HIS A 396 3.01 -0.71 13.69
N GLU A 397 3.28 -0.11 12.54
CA GLU A 397 3.41 -0.85 11.28
C GLU A 397 4.68 -0.48 10.53
N ALA A 398 5.41 -1.52 10.09
CA ALA A 398 6.50 -1.45 9.15
C ALA A 398 6.23 -2.48 8.04
N GLY A 399 5.97 -1.99 6.83
CA GLY A 399 5.68 -2.83 5.68
C GLY A 399 6.66 -2.60 4.54
N LEU A 400 7.09 -3.68 3.90
CA LEU A 400 8.06 -3.67 2.82
C LEU A 400 7.48 -4.29 1.56
N GLY A 401 7.50 -3.57 0.45
CA GLY A 401 7.17 -4.08 -0.87
C GLY A 401 8.25 -5.04 -1.40
N THR A 402 7.83 -6.11 -2.05
CA THR A 402 8.72 -7.19 -2.50
C THR A 402 8.48 -7.65 -3.94
N ASN A 403 7.53 -7.06 -4.66
CA ASN A 403 7.28 -7.40 -6.05
C ASN A 403 7.79 -6.31 -6.99
N PRO A 404 8.78 -6.58 -7.86
CA PRO A 404 9.38 -5.56 -8.74
C PRO A 404 8.46 -5.12 -9.89
N LYS A 405 7.30 -5.77 -10.05
CA LYS A 405 6.34 -5.48 -11.11
C LYS A 405 5.13 -4.67 -10.66
N PHE A 406 4.98 -4.42 -9.35
CA PHE A 406 3.99 -3.47 -8.86
C PHE A 406 4.42 -2.03 -9.14
N PHE A 407 3.45 -1.17 -9.38
CA PHE A 407 3.65 0.27 -9.50
C PHE A 407 2.36 1.00 -9.16
N LYS A 408 2.47 2.29 -8.89
CA LYS A 408 1.34 3.19 -8.72
C LYS A 408 1.34 4.19 -9.87
N ARG A 409 0.26 4.20 -10.63
CA ARG A 409 0.05 5.28 -11.59
C ARG A 409 -0.22 6.58 -10.84
N PRO A 410 0.28 7.71 -11.31
CA PRO A 410 0.00 9.00 -10.67
C PRO A 410 -1.49 9.36 -10.64
N ASP A 411 -2.28 8.87 -11.61
CA ASP A 411 -3.71 9.11 -11.74
C ASP A 411 -4.61 8.07 -11.04
N GLU A 412 -4.06 7.00 -10.46
CA GLU A 412 -4.84 5.97 -9.76
C GLU A 412 -5.68 6.52 -8.62
N ASN A 413 -5.17 7.50 -7.90
CA ASN A 413 -5.92 8.12 -6.79
C ASN A 413 -7.17 8.87 -7.27
N LEU A 414 -7.25 9.24 -8.54
CA LEU A 414 -8.45 9.83 -9.14
C LEU A 414 -9.56 8.81 -9.35
N GLU A 415 -9.22 7.52 -9.38
CA GLU A 415 -10.16 6.43 -9.64
C GLU A 415 -10.57 5.65 -8.40
N GLY A 416 -9.97 5.92 -7.26
CA GLY A 416 -10.29 5.25 -6.01
C GLY A 416 -9.06 4.90 -5.18
N ASN A 417 -9.27 4.13 -4.11
CA ASN A 417 -8.24 3.72 -3.18
C ASN A 417 -7.31 2.69 -3.82
N ASN A 418 -6.14 3.11 -4.26
CA ASN A 418 -5.11 2.20 -4.73
C ASN A 418 -3.82 2.34 -3.93
N ILE A 419 -3.37 1.23 -3.39
CA ILE A 419 -2.18 1.09 -2.54
C ILE A 419 -1.11 0.25 -3.23
N SER A 420 -1.10 0.24 -4.56
CA SER A 420 -0.26 -0.65 -5.34
C SER A 420 1.23 -0.41 -5.13
N GLU A 421 1.67 0.86 -5.05
CA GLU A 421 3.11 1.17 -4.96
C GLU A 421 3.77 0.61 -3.69
N ARG A 422 3.04 0.48 -2.59
CA ARG A 422 3.59 -0.12 -1.37
C ARG A 422 4.00 -1.58 -1.53
N ASN A 423 3.50 -2.25 -2.57
CA ASN A 423 3.86 -3.62 -2.90
C ASN A 423 5.08 -3.67 -3.85
N ASN A 424 5.49 -2.53 -4.44
CA ASN A 424 6.69 -2.47 -5.28
C ASN A 424 7.93 -2.77 -4.44
N ALA A 425 8.83 -3.57 -5.01
CA ALA A 425 10.05 -3.96 -4.33
C ALA A 425 10.87 -2.72 -3.94
N GLY A 426 11.23 -2.66 -2.65
CA GLY A 426 12.04 -1.56 -2.13
C GLY A 426 11.25 -0.37 -1.59
N VAL A 427 9.92 -0.30 -1.79
CA VAL A 427 9.10 0.71 -1.12
C VAL A 427 8.80 0.26 0.32
N VAL A 428 8.91 1.19 1.26
CA VAL A 428 8.55 0.94 2.66
C VAL A 428 7.41 1.85 3.06
N HIS A 429 6.41 1.29 3.74
CA HIS A 429 5.37 2.08 4.35
C HIS A 429 5.36 1.94 5.87
N TRP A 430 5.01 3.03 6.54
CA TRP A 430 4.99 3.17 7.98
C TRP A 430 3.59 3.54 8.41
N GLY A 431 3.03 2.77 9.35
CA GLY A 431 1.72 3.02 9.92
C GLY A 431 1.81 3.56 11.34
N PHE A 432 1.04 4.62 11.58
CA PHE A 432 0.94 5.31 12.87
C PHE A 432 -0.47 5.21 13.42
N GLY A 433 -0.56 5.12 14.72
CA GLY A 433 -1.78 4.84 15.44
C GLY A 433 -1.65 3.53 16.18
N LEU A 434 -2.76 2.82 16.34
CA LEU A 434 -2.79 1.51 16.98
C LEU A 434 -3.48 0.51 16.08
N ASN A 435 -2.87 -0.66 15.95
CA ASN A 435 -3.48 -1.79 15.29
C ASN A 435 -3.06 -3.08 15.99
N MET A 436 -4.02 -3.81 16.51
CA MET A 436 -3.71 -5.13 17.07
C MET A 436 -3.51 -6.17 15.98
N LEU A 437 -3.99 -5.90 14.73
CA LEU A 437 -3.96 -6.90 13.66
C LEU A 437 -4.18 -6.41 12.24
N HIS A 438 -3.49 -7.09 11.33
CA HIS A 438 -3.85 -7.17 9.92
C HIS A 438 -4.55 -8.48 9.59
N GLY A 439 -5.85 -8.41 9.37
CA GLY A 439 -6.65 -9.57 8.96
C GLY A 439 -8.15 -9.30 9.06
N PRO A 440 -9.01 -10.31 8.86
CA PRO A 440 -10.44 -10.13 9.10
C PRO A 440 -10.65 -9.79 10.57
N LYS A 441 -11.04 -8.57 10.83
CA LYS A 441 -11.20 -7.98 12.18
C LYS A 441 -11.95 -8.89 13.16
N GLU A 442 -13.00 -9.55 12.68
CA GLU A 442 -13.88 -10.37 13.51
C GLU A 442 -13.23 -11.68 14.01
N ALA A 443 -12.14 -12.10 13.38
CA ALA A 443 -11.45 -13.35 13.74
C ALA A 443 -10.20 -13.13 14.58
N LEU A 444 -9.73 -11.89 14.72
CA LEU A 444 -8.36 -11.62 15.09
C LEU A 444 -8.18 -10.63 16.24
N LEU A 445 -9.15 -9.74 16.46
CA LEU A 445 -9.04 -8.79 17.56
C LEU A 445 -9.48 -9.45 18.88
N PRO A 446 -8.69 -9.35 19.95
CA PRO A 446 -9.11 -9.77 21.26
C PRO A 446 -10.45 -9.10 21.62
N LYS A 447 -11.36 -9.85 22.22
CA LYS A 447 -12.65 -9.30 22.66
C LYS A 447 -12.47 -8.08 23.56
N GLU A 448 -11.48 -8.11 24.43
CA GLU A 448 -11.10 -7.01 25.31
C GLU A 448 -10.77 -5.72 24.51
N TRP A 449 -10.03 -5.82 23.40
CA TRP A 449 -9.73 -4.69 22.52
C TRP A 449 -10.97 -4.13 21.85
N THR A 450 -11.79 -5.01 21.27
CA THR A 450 -13.00 -4.59 20.54
C THR A 450 -14.05 -4.00 21.46
N ASP A 451 -14.25 -4.57 22.63
CA ASP A 451 -15.20 -4.05 23.62
C ASP A 451 -14.74 -2.70 24.15
N PHE A 452 -13.44 -2.57 24.46
CA PHE A 452 -12.86 -1.32 24.95
C PHE A 452 -12.99 -0.20 23.93
N THR A 453 -12.52 -0.41 22.69
CA THR A 453 -12.55 0.62 21.65
C THR A 453 -13.97 1.01 21.29
N LYS A 454 -14.91 0.06 21.27
CA LYS A 454 -16.31 0.33 21.01
C LYS A 454 -16.97 1.12 22.15
N THR A 455 -16.77 0.70 23.40
CA THR A 455 -17.40 1.33 24.57
C THR A 455 -16.88 2.74 24.80
N ALA A 456 -15.58 2.96 24.64
CA ALA A 456 -14.95 4.27 24.82
C ALA A 456 -15.00 5.14 23.56
N ASN A 457 -15.61 4.66 22.48
CA ASN A 457 -15.63 5.30 21.18
C ASN A 457 -14.23 5.72 20.70
N LEU A 458 -13.31 4.78 20.68
CA LEU A 458 -11.92 4.96 20.27
C LEU A 458 -11.67 4.29 18.90
N PRO A 459 -10.71 4.77 18.13
CA PRO A 459 -10.36 4.11 16.87
C PRO A 459 -9.81 2.70 17.16
N ASP A 460 -10.36 1.73 16.44
CA ASP A 460 -10.02 0.31 16.60
C ASP A 460 -8.82 -0.12 15.73
N ASP A 461 -8.35 0.77 14.87
CA ASP A 461 -7.31 0.49 13.88
C ASP A 461 -6.61 1.79 13.46
N HIS A 462 -5.45 1.66 12.84
CA HIS A 462 -4.68 2.76 12.28
C HIS A 462 -5.33 3.35 11.02
N GLY A 463 -4.79 4.46 10.56
CA GLY A 463 -5.24 5.10 9.33
C GLY A 463 -4.29 6.18 8.84
N TRP A 464 -3.07 6.26 9.41
CA TRP A 464 -2.11 7.31 9.13
C TRP A 464 -0.81 6.71 8.65
N HIS A 465 -0.38 7.05 7.43
CA HIS A 465 0.79 6.42 6.81
C HIS A 465 1.74 7.44 6.20
N ILE A 466 3.00 7.03 6.13
CA ILE A 466 4.04 7.66 5.32
C ILE A 466 4.70 6.57 4.49
N HIS A 467 4.88 6.82 3.19
CA HIS A 467 5.59 5.92 2.29
C HIS A 467 6.96 6.50 1.96
N ASN A 468 8.01 5.70 2.13
CA ASN A 468 9.33 5.97 1.63
C ASN A 468 9.52 5.25 0.29
N LEU A 469 9.76 6.02 -0.76
CA LEU A 469 9.80 5.51 -2.12
C LEU A 469 11.21 5.12 -2.58
N LEU A 470 12.24 5.75 -2.02
CA LEU A 470 13.64 5.50 -2.34
C LEU A 470 14.52 5.28 -1.08
N PRO A 471 14.07 4.45 -0.12
CA PRO A 471 14.78 4.31 1.14
C PRO A 471 16.08 3.53 0.99
N THR A 472 16.98 3.76 1.94
CA THR A 472 18.06 2.85 2.29
C THR A 472 17.73 2.23 3.65
N TYR A 473 17.53 0.91 3.68
CA TYR A 473 17.15 0.15 4.86
C TYR A 473 18.29 -0.80 5.24
N ARG A 474 18.86 -0.62 6.43
CA ARG A 474 19.98 -1.41 6.92
C ARG A 474 19.66 -2.06 8.26
N VAL A 475 20.16 -3.26 8.44
CA VAL A 475 20.05 -4.02 9.68
C VAL A 475 21.44 -4.35 10.20
N LYS A 476 21.68 -4.14 11.48
CA LYS A 476 22.96 -4.44 12.13
C LYS A 476 22.93 -5.84 12.71
N VAL A 477 23.96 -6.63 12.41
CA VAL A 477 24.06 -8.01 12.89
C VAL A 477 24.41 -8.00 14.38
N ARG A 478 23.63 -8.73 15.16
CA ARG A 478 23.78 -8.87 16.62
C ARG A 478 25.17 -9.38 17.01
N GLY A 479 25.72 -8.80 18.09
CA GLY A 479 27.03 -9.17 18.59
C GLY A 479 28.21 -8.65 17.76
N THR A 480 27.97 -7.94 16.66
CA THR A 480 29.01 -7.33 15.85
C THR A 480 29.08 -5.82 16.06
N LYS A 481 30.30 -5.25 15.95
CA LYS A 481 30.48 -3.81 16.14
C LYS A 481 29.96 -2.99 14.93
N ASN A 482 30.24 -3.45 13.72
CA ASN A 482 30.02 -2.67 12.48
C ASN A 482 29.50 -3.52 11.30
N SER A 483 28.97 -4.72 11.50
CA SER A 483 28.44 -5.54 10.40
C SER A 483 26.99 -5.15 10.12
N TRP A 484 26.77 -4.48 9.00
CA TRP A 484 25.47 -4.07 8.50
C TRP A 484 25.12 -4.82 7.23
N ILE A 485 23.89 -5.31 7.17
CA ILE A 485 23.27 -5.88 5.96
C ILE A 485 22.34 -4.82 5.40
N THR A 486 22.49 -4.52 4.13
CA THR A 486 21.58 -3.62 3.41
C THR A 486 20.45 -4.45 2.82
N ILE A 487 19.23 -4.20 3.26
CA ILE A 487 18.01 -4.86 2.76
C ILE A 487 17.47 -4.12 1.53
N ILE A 488 17.47 -2.79 1.60
CA ILE A 488 17.10 -1.92 0.49
C ILE A 488 18.24 -0.93 0.29
N ASP A 489 18.68 -0.76 -0.94
CA ASP A 489 19.68 0.22 -1.35
C ASP A 489 19.05 1.24 -2.28
N LYS A 490 18.70 2.43 -1.74
CA LYS A 490 18.13 3.55 -2.54
C LYS A 490 16.90 3.15 -3.35
N GLY A 491 15.99 2.42 -2.71
CA GLY A 491 14.76 1.92 -3.33
C GLY A 491 14.88 0.57 -4.04
N GLU A 492 16.08 -0.01 -4.15
CA GLU A 492 16.28 -1.34 -4.75
C GLU A 492 16.34 -2.43 -3.70
N LEU A 493 15.53 -3.48 -3.82
CA LEU A 493 15.56 -4.65 -2.94
C LEU A 493 16.79 -5.50 -3.23
N THR A 494 17.74 -5.58 -2.27
CA THR A 494 19.01 -6.28 -2.47
C THR A 494 18.87 -7.79 -2.64
N ALA A 495 17.78 -8.39 -2.15
CA ALA A 495 17.47 -9.81 -2.33
C ALA A 495 17.48 -10.25 -3.81
N PHE A 496 17.10 -9.37 -4.74
CA PHE A 496 17.15 -9.67 -6.18
C PHE A 496 18.57 -9.72 -6.77
N LYS A 497 19.56 -9.26 -6.02
CA LYS A 497 20.99 -9.36 -6.41
C LYS A 497 21.61 -10.67 -5.94
N SER A 498 20.91 -11.49 -5.09
CA SER A 498 21.44 -12.75 -4.62
C SER A 498 21.58 -13.77 -5.75
N PRO A 499 22.66 -14.58 -5.74
CA PRO A 499 22.89 -15.59 -6.77
C PRO A 499 21.74 -16.60 -6.89
N GLU A 500 21.17 -17.01 -5.76
CA GLU A 500 20.10 -18.01 -5.69
C GLU A 500 18.80 -17.50 -6.31
N VAL A 501 18.40 -16.26 -5.99
CA VAL A 501 17.19 -15.62 -6.57
C VAL A 501 17.38 -15.45 -8.08
N ARG A 502 18.57 -15.02 -8.52
CA ARG A 502 18.88 -14.87 -9.95
C ARG A 502 18.89 -16.22 -10.68
N ALA A 503 19.47 -17.25 -10.07
CA ALA A 503 19.48 -18.60 -10.64
C ALA A 503 18.06 -19.18 -10.76
N LEU A 504 17.19 -18.93 -9.77
CA LEU A 504 15.80 -19.35 -9.86
C LEU A 504 15.03 -18.56 -10.93
N ALA A 505 15.24 -17.25 -11.01
CA ALA A 505 14.62 -16.37 -12.00
C ALA A 505 14.98 -16.76 -13.43
N SER A 506 16.21 -17.31 -13.67
CA SER A 506 16.64 -17.74 -15.00
C SER A 506 15.79 -18.84 -15.63
N ARG A 507 14.99 -19.55 -14.83
CA ARG A 507 14.01 -20.55 -15.30
C ARG A 507 12.83 -19.90 -16.04
N TYR A 508 12.61 -18.61 -15.80
CA TYR A 508 11.46 -17.84 -16.33
C TYR A 508 11.85 -16.83 -17.41
N GLY A 509 13.15 -16.60 -17.61
CA GLY A 509 13.68 -15.68 -18.59
C GLY A 509 15.05 -15.14 -18.21
N ASP A 510 15.47 -14.04 -18.84
CA ASP A 510 16.69 -13.34 -18.39
C ASP A 510 16.44 -12.78 -16.97
N PRO A 511 17.25 -13.15 -15.98
CA PRO A 511 17.07 -12.64 -14.61
C PRO A 511 17.09 -11.12 -14.51
N ARG A 512 17.80 -10.43 -15.42
CA ARG A 512 17.81 -8.96 -15.46
C ARG A 512 16.45 -8.40 -15.83
N ASP A 513 15.68 -9.12 -16.64
CA ASP A 513 14.34 -8.73 -17.07
C ASP A 513 13.29 -9.18 -16.06
N VAL A 514 13.41 -10.41 -15.55
CA VAL A 514 12.47 -10.98 -14.58
C VAL A 514 12.47 -10.17 -13.27
N LEU A 515 13.67 -9.79 -12.79
CA LEU A 515 13.87 -9.14 -11.49
C LEU A 515 13.96 -7.60 -11.57
N SER A 516 13.93 -7.00 -12.77
CA SER A 516 13.96 -5.54 -12.90
C SER A 516 12.69 -4.91 -12.33
N ASP A 517 12.84 -3.78 -11.65
CA ASP A 517 11.69 -2.97 -11.26
C ASP A 517 11.02 -2.36 -12.49
N ASP A 518 9.71 -2.49 -12.59
CA ASP A 518 8.93 -1.89 -13.68
C ASP A 518 8.63 -0.41 -13.43
N TRP A 519 8.89 0.08 -12.23
CA TRP A 519 8.58 1.43 -11.83
C TRP A 519 9.69 2.05 -10.99
N SER A 520 9.88 3.34 -11.16
CA SER A 520 10.65 4.19 -10.26
C SER A 520 9.91 5.52 -10.11
N PRO A 521 9.77 6.08 -8.91
CA PRO A 521 9.02 7.30 -8.69
C PRO A 521 9.63 8.48 -9.44
N HIS A 522 8.85 9.54 -9.66
CA HIS A 522 9.31 10.79 -10.27
C HIS A 522 9.41 11.86 -9.18
N LEU A 523 10.61 12.01 -8.62
CA LEU A 523 10.91 12.94 -7.53
C LEU A 523 11.91 14.01 -8.02
N PRO A 524 11.44 15.20 -8.41
CA PRO A 524 12.30 16.29 -8.86
C PRO A 524 13.36 16.66 -7.82
N GLY A 525 14.61 16.85 -8.29
CA GLY A 525 15.74 17.15 -7.41
C GLY A 525 16.35 15.96 -6.67
N ILE A 526 15.71 14.76 -6.75
CA ILE A 526 16.22 13.50 -6.19
C ILE A 526 16.65 12.57 -7.31
N ASN A 527 15.69 12.08 -8.11
CA ASN A 527 15.97 11.18 -9.22
C ASN A 527 15.46 11.70 -10.57
N ALA A 528 14.87 12.89 -10.60
CA ALA A 528 14.40 13.60 -11.78
C ALA A 528 14.95 15.03 -11.81
N PRO A 529 15.05 15.67 -12.99
CA PRO A 529 15.38 17.09 -13.09
C PRO A 529 14.36 17.95 -12.35
N GLY A 530 14.87 19.01 -11.67
CA GLY A 530 14.05 19.96 -10.92
C GLY A 530 14.64 20.32 -9.58
N LYS A 531 13.83 20.97 -8.74
CA LYS A 531 14.18 21.34 -7.38
C LYS A 531 13.27 20.62 -6.40
N TYR A 532 13.86 19.91 -5.46
CA TYR A 532 13.09 19.14 -4.48
C TYR A 532 12.21 20.04 -3.60
N GLU A 533 12.71 21.21 -3.21
CA GLU A 533 11.99 22.14 -2.36
C GLU A 533 10.70 22.69 -3.02
N GLU A 534 10.69 22.81 -4.35
CA GLU A 534 9.50 23.20 -5.11
C GLU A 534 8.51 22.04 -5.18
N TYR A 535 9.00 20.83 -5.45
CA TYR A 535 8.20 19.60 -5.43
C TYR A 535 7.58 19.36 -4.05
N ALA A 536 8.39 19.45 -3.00
CA ALA A 536 7.98 19.16 -1.63
C ALA A 536 6.87 20.09 -1.11
N LYS A 537 6.76 21.30 -1.65
CA LYS A 537 5.68 22.26 -1.32
C LYS A 537 4.37 21.92 -2.01
N ASP A 538 4.41 21.44 -3.24
CA ASP A 538 3.26 21.11 -4.06
C ASP A 538 3.59 19.93 -5.01
N PRO A 539 3.60 18.70 -4.48
CA PRO A 539 3.85 17.51 -5.29
C PRO A 539 2.86 17.33 -6.44
N TRP A 540 1.61 17.79 -6.25
CA TRP A 540 0.56 17.67 -7.22
C TRP A 540 0.85 18.42 -8.52
N LYS A 541 1.49 19.57 -8.45
CA LYS A 541 1.92 20.32 -9.63
C LYS A 541 2.81 19.47 -10.55
N THR A 542 3.73 18.72 -9.98
CA THR A 542 4.59 17.79 -10.72
C THR A 542 3.81 16.57 -11.21
N ILE A 543 3.03 15.95 -10.33
CA ILE A 543 2.27 14.73 -10.62
C ILE A 543 1.27 14.97 -11.75
N SER A 544 0.54 16.09 -11.73
CA SER A 544 -0.40 16.45 -12.80
C SER A 544 0.28 16.60 -14.16
N GLY A 545 1.50 17.15 -14.18
CA GLY A 545 2.33 17.21 -15.38
C GLY A 545 2.79 15.83 -15.87
N VAL A 546 3.15 14.94 -14.96
CA VAL A 546 3.49 13.53 -15.27
C VAL A 546 2.26 12.80 -15.82
N ILE A 547 1.11 12.92 -15.18
CA ILE A 547 -0.17 12.34 -15.64
C ILE A 547 -0.46 12.76 -17.08
N LYS A 548 -0.40 14.06 -17.37
CA LYS A 548 -0.64 14.58 -18.71
C LYS A 548 0.32 13.96 -19.74
N ARG A 549 1.61 13.87 -19.43
CA ARG A 549 2.60 13.26 -20.34
C ARG A 549 2.37 11.76 -20.53
N ILE A 550 1.95 11.04 -19.49
CA ILE A 550 1.57 9.63 -19.60
C ILE A 550 0.38 9.47 -20.53
N GLN A 551 -0.69 10.25 -20.33
CA GLN A 551 -1.92 10.20 -21.13
C GLN A 551 -1.68 10.54 -22.60
N THR A 552 -0.80 11.50 -22.89
CA THR A 552 -0.42 11.87 -24.27
C THR A 552 0.67 10.98 -24.86
N GLY A 553 1.22 10.04 -24.11
CA GLY A 553 2.31 9.17 -24.56
C GLY A 553 3.65 9.88 -24.73
N THR A 554 3.80 11.10 -24.19
CA THR A 554 5.02 11.93 -24.30
C THR A 554 5.91 11.86 -23.06
N TYR A 555 5.62 10.98 -22.10
CA TYR A 555 6.45 10.79 -20.92
C TYR A 555 7.77 10.10 -21.29
N GLU A 556 8.87 10.76 -21.03
CA GLU A 556 10.22 10.30 -21.42
C GLU A 556 10.70 9.07 -20.61
N GLY A 557 10.15 8.89 -19.41
CA GLY A 557 10.47 7.74 -18.55
C GLY A 557 9.79 6.43 -18.94
N PHE A 558 9.10 6.34 -20.08
CA PHE A 558 8.63 5.06 -20.59
C PHE A 558 9.79 4.19 -21.05
N TYR A 559 9.81 2.96 -20.56
CA TYR A 559 10.72 1.95 -21.11
C TYR A 559 9.91 0.84 -21.81
N PRO A 560 10.48 0.17 -22.81
CA PRO A 560 9.75 -0.85 -23.55
C PRO A 560 9.33 -1.98 -22.61
N ALA A 561 8.07 -2.38 -22.70
CA ALA A 561 7.64 -3.61 -22.07
C ALA A 561 8.52 -4.74 -22.61
N ILE A 562 9.13 -5.50 -21.71
CA ILE A 562 9.91 -6.67 -22.08
C ILE A 562 9.00 -7.58 -22.87
N LYS A 563 9.36 -7.87 -24.13
CA LYS A 563 8.58 -8.76 -24.99
C LYS A 563 8.43 -10.08 -24.25
N ALA A 564 7.18 -10.45 -23.91
CA ALA A 564 6.91 -11.79 -23.45
C ALA A 564 7.44 -12.73 -24.55
N LYS A 565 8.40 -13.58 -24.24
CA LYS A 565 8.76 -14.69 -25.15
C LYS A 565 7.48 -15.49 -25.35
N GLN A 566 7.06 -15.56 -26.61
CA GLN A 566 5.91 -16.35 -27.04
C GLN A 566 6.06 -17.82 -26.67
#